data_170e9c122aefa84bed4867fd6b18ad9b
#
_entry.id   170e9c122aefa84bed4867fd6b18ad9b
#
_cell.length_a   1.000
_cell.length_b   1.000
_cell.length_c   1.000
_cell.angle_alpha   90.00
_cell.angle_beta   90.00
_cell.angle_gamma   90.00
#
_symmetry.space_group_name_H-M   'P 1'
#
loop_
_entity.id
_entity.type
_entity.pdbx_description
1 polymer ?
#
loop_
_entity_poly.entity_id
_entity_poly.type
_entity_poly.pdbx_seq_one_letter_code
_entity_poly.pdbx_strand_id
1 'polypeptide(L)'
;EAAVLLGILTYAYFVNWQSGNIGVMPIDSFGFLDTGYSILEGHLPIRDFWIFTGLMVDYMEAAFIYIFGNNWNSHLAHSSFMNIVGTTGLYFFLKEYDLKISYIVFYCLSFATLCYPLSGTPFAYIHAYIFSLIAIFTLLIAIKKNNKILWFLVPYPCLFGFLSMQTPTAYILIILLILVIFHFYKEKNIQNLKFFIFGCISSILLFLFFLFLTQTPI
;
A
#
# COMPACT_ATOMS: atom_id res chain seq x y z
N GLU A 1 11.12 13.03 18.61
CA GLU A 1 10.23 12.11 17.89
C GLU A 1 10.48 12.12 16.38
N ALA A 2 10.54 13.30 15.72
CA ALA A 2 10.80 13.39 14.27
C ALA A 2 12.14 12.74 13.87
N ALA A 3 13.22 12.92 14.63
CA ALA A 3 14.50 12.29 14.39
C ALA A 3 14.45 10.75 14.51
N VAL A 4 13.65 10.24 15.46
CA VAL A 4 13.45 8.79 15.63
C VAL A 4 12.70 8.22 14.42
N LEU A 5 11.62 8.87 14.01
CA LEU A 5 10.89 8.46 12.81
C LEU A 5 11.79 8.48 11.58
N LEU A 6 12.55 9.57 11.36
CA LEU A 6 13.49 9.66 10.24
C LEU A 6 14.50 8.51 10.25
N GLY A 7 15.07 8.18 11.43
CA GLY A 7 16.00 7.06 11.58
C GLY A 7 15.37 5.71 11.22
N ILE A 8 14.12 5.47 11.67
CA ILE A 8 13.36 4.26 11.34
C ILE A 8 13.11 4.17 9.81
N LEU A 9 12.67 5.26 9.18
CA LEU A 9 12.38 5.28 7.76
C LEU A 9 13.63 5.14 6.89
N THR A 10 14.74 5.76 7.31
CA THR A 10 16.04 5.57 6.69
C THR A 10 16.48 4.11 6.76
N TYR A 11 16.33 3.47 7.91
CA TYR A 11 16.59 2.05 8.07
C TYR A 11 15.69 1.21 7.16
N ALA A 12 14.37 1.46 7.13
CA ALA A 12 13.42 0.74 6.30
C ALA A 12 13.77 0.82 4.80
N TYR A 13 14.24 1.98 4.33
CA TYR A 13 14.71 2.14 2.97
C TYR A 13 15.95 1.29 2.70
N PHE A 14 17.00 1.48 3.50
CA PHE A 14 18.28 0.86 3.21
C PHE A 14 18.33 -0.65 3.46
N VAL A 15 17.60 -1.18 4.44
CA VAL A 15 17.54 -2.63 4.64
C VAL A 15 16.88 -3.33 3.44
N ASN A 16 15.84 -2.75 2.88
CA ASN A 16 15.22 -3.30 1.67
C ASN A 16 16.12 -3.14 0.45
N TRP A 17 16.70 -1.96 0.25
CA TRP A 17 17.66 -1.70 -0.82
C TRP A 17 18.81 -2.70 -0.83
N GLN A 18 19.39 -2.95 0.35
CA GLN A 18 20.48 -3.93 0.51
C GLN A 18 20.01 -5.35 0.18
N SER A 19 18.81 -5.72 0.65
CA SER A 19 18.23 -7.04 0.39
C SER A 19 18.01 -7.28 -1.10
N GLY A 20 17.47 -6.31 -1.83
CA GLY A 20 17.24 -6.41 -3.26
C GLY A 20 18.50 -6.46 -4.13
N ASN A 21 19.68 -6.16 -3.55
CA ASN A 21 20.97 -6.32 -4.20
C ASN A 21 21.63 -7.70 -3.95
N ILE A 22 21.07 -8.54 -3.06
CA ILE A 22 21.63 -9.86 -2.73
C ILE A 22 21.22 -10.91 -3.76
N GLY A 23 20.01 -10.81 -4.29
CA GLY A 23 19.48 -11.80 -5.23
C GLY A 23 18.31 -11.28 -6.03
N VAL A 24 17.89 -12.07 -7.01
CA VAL A 24 16.82 -11.75 -7.93
C VAL A 24 15.82 -12.89 -7.96
N MET A 25 14.53 -12.57 -7.93
CA MET A 25 13.46 -13.50 -8.30
C MET A 25 13.16 -13.31 -9.79
N PRO A 26 13.75 -14.07 -10.73
CA PRO A 26 13.86 -13.66 -12.13
C PRO A 26 12.51 -13.40 -12.80
N ILE A 27 11.53 -14.27 -12.58
CA ILE A 27 10.23 -14.16 -13.25
C ILE A 27 9.44 -12.97 -12.72
N ASP A 28 9.24 -12.89 -11.41
CA ASP A 28 8.38 -11.87 -10.81
C ASP A 28 9.03 -10.47 -10.89
N SER A 29 10.33 -10.36 -10.59
CA SER A 29 11.04 -9.08 -10.61
C SER A 29 11.08 -8.47 -12.00
N PHE A 30 11.48 -9.24 -13.01
CA PHE A 30 11.55 -8.74 -14.37
C PHE A 30 10.17 -8.52 -15.00
N GLY A 31 9.16 -9.28 -14.57
CA GLY A 31 7.79 -9.07 -15.00
C GLY A 31 7.28 -7.66 -14.69
N PHE A 32 7.45 -7.18 -13.46
CA PHE A 32 7.03 -5.81 -13.08
C PHE A 32 7.91 -4.73 -13.70
N LEU A 33 9.20 -4.96 -13.86
CA LEU A 33 10.09 -4.02 -14.54
C LEU A 33 9.70 -3.86 -16.01
N ASP A 34 9.38 -4.96 -16.70
CA ASP A 34 8.96 -4.97 -18.10
C ASP A 34 7.59 -4.31 -18.29
N THR A 35 6.60 -4.63 -17.47
CA THR A 35 5.27 -4.01 -17.54
C THR A 35 5.32 -2.51 -17.23
N GLY A 36 6.09 -2.09 -16.23
CA GLY A 36 6.31 -0.68 -15.92
C GLY A 36 6.95 0.08 -17.08
N TYR A 37 7.94 -0.50 -17.73
CA TYR A 37 8.56 0.08 -18.93
C TYR A 37 7.61 0.14 -20.11
N SER A 38 6.84 -0.93 -20.37
CA SER A 38 5.84 -0.98 -21.43
C SER A 38 4.79 0.13 -21.31
N ILE A 39 4.37 0.47 -20.09
CA ILE A 39 3.47 1.60 -19.83
C ILE A 39 4.09 2.92 -20.28
N LEU A 40 5.39 3.13 -20.03
CA LEU A 40 6.08 4.36 -20.44
C LEU A 40 6.27 4.46 -21.97
N GLU A 41 6.36 3.32 -22.66
CA GLU A 41 6.36 3.26 -24.13
C GLU A 41 4.96 3.49 -24.75
N GLY A 42 3.93 3.69 -23.90
CA GLY A 42 2.56 3.97 -24.34
C GLY A 42 1.69 2.74 -24.56
N HIS A 43 2.15 1.56 -24.16
CA HIS A 43 1.34 0.36 -24.19
C HIS A 43 0.38 0.33 -22.99
N LEU A 44 -0.88 -0.06 -23.24
CA LEU A 44 -1.91 -0.10 -22.20
C LEU A 44 -1.99 -1.50 -21.58
N PRO A 45 -1.95 -1.60 -20.23
CA PRO A 45 -2.20 -2.86 -19.54
C PRO A 45 -3.55 -3.47 -19.95
N ILE A 46 -3.62 -4.79 -20.01
CA ILE A 46 -4.80 -5.59 -20.40
C ILE A 46 -5.07 -5.54 -21.91
N ARG A 47 -4.92 -4.38 -22.56
CA ARG A 47 -5.14 -4.24 -24.00
C ARG A 47 -3.95 -4.72 -24.83
N ASP A 48 -2.75 -4.25 -24.50
CA ASP A 48 -1.54 -4.44 -25.33
C ASP A 48 -0.60 -5.50 -24.75
N PHE A 49 -0.69 -5.74 -23.45
CA PHE A 49 0.06 -6.78 -22.75
C PHE A 49 -0.71 -7.34 -21.55
N TRP A 50 -0.37 -8.56 -21.17
CA TRP A 50 -0.97 -9.22 -20.01
C TRP A 50 -0.32 -8.76 -18.71
N ILE A 51 -1.13 -8.53 -17.67
CA ILE A 51 -0.67 -8.20 -16.32
C ILE A 51 -0.76 -9.43 -15.41
N PHE A 52 0.23 -9.58 -14.52
CA PHE A 52 0.32 -10.74 -13.62
C PHE A 52 -0.68 -10.65 -12.46
N THR A 53 -1.01 -9.45 -12.00
CA THR A 53 -1.79 -9.23 -10.78
C THR A 53 -2.78 -8.08 -10.97
N GLY A 54 -2.53 -6.94 -10.36
CA GLY A 54 -3.36 -5.76 -10.48
C GLY A 54 -2.55 -4.54 -10.97
N LEU A 55 -3.25 -3.56 -11.47
CA LEU A 55 -2.67 -2.38 -12.12
C LEU A 55 -1.75 -1.55 -11.22
N MET A 56 -1.93 -1.60 -9.89
CA MET A 56 -1.26 -0.67 -8.97
C MET A 56 0.26 -0.81 -9.00
N VAL A 57 0.77 -2.06 -9.02
CA VAL A 57 2.21 -2.31 -8.99
C VAL A 57 2.86 -1.87 -10.30
N ASP A 58 2.24 -2.18 -11.43
CA ASP A 58 2.76 -1.83 -12.76
C ASP A 58 2.84 -0.31 -12.96
N TYR A 59 1.79 0.44 -12.59
CA TYR A 59 1.81 1.90 -12.68
C TYR A 59 2.74 2.55 -11.66
N MET A 60 2.89 1.98 -10.46
CA MET A 60 3.90 2.45 -9.52
C MET A 60 5.30 2.22 -10.07
N GLU A 61 5.57 1.04 -10.63
CA GLU A 61 6.85 0.75 -11.27
C GLU A 61 7.15 1.73 -12.41
N ALA A 62 6.16 1.98 -13.29
CA ALA A 62 6.28 2.98 -14.35
C ALA A 62 6.66 4.37 -13.79
N ALA A 63 6.03 4.79 -12.69
CA ALA A 63 6.36 6.08 -12.05
C ALA A 63 7.81 6.12 -11.53
N PHE A 64 8.30 5.04 -10.92
CA PHE A 64 9.68 4.97 -10.44
C PHE A 64 10.69 4.93 -11.60
N ILE A 65 10.40 4.19 -12.67
CA ILE A 65 11.22 4.20 -13.90
C ILE A 65 11.23 5.60 -14.52
N TYR A 66 10.09 6.29 -14.58
CA TYR A 66 10.01 7.66 -15.10
C TYR A 66 10.90 8.64 -14.34
N ILE A 67 10.95 8.52 -13.01
CA ILE A 67 11.71 9.44 -12.13
C ILE A 67 13.20 9.10 -12.12
N PHE A 68 13.55 7.82 -12.02
CA PHE A 68 14.93 7.36 -11.76
C PHE A 68 15.59 6.66 -12.96
N GLY A 69 14.89 6.53 -14.08
CA GLY A 69 15.35 5.84 -15.27
C GLY A 69 15.06 4.33 -15.25
N ASN A 70 15.12 3.71 -16.43
CA ASN A 70 14.93 2.26 -16.57
C ASN A 70 16.18 1.50 -16.15
N ASN A 71 16.29 1.19 -14.87
CA ASN A 71 17.42 0.49 -14.29
C ASN A 71 17.02 -0.22 -12.97
N TRP A 72 17.91 -1.10 -12.48
CA TRP A 72 17.69 -1.86 -11.27
C TRP A 72 17.47 -0.98 -10.02
N ASN A 73 18.12 0.18 -9.95
CA ASN A 73 17.96 1.09 -8.82
C ASN A 73 16.56 1.68 -8.72
N SER A 74 15.89 1.99 -9.85
CA SER A 74 14.50 2.45 -9.81
C SER A 74 13.56 1.38 -9.29
N HIS A 75 13.78 0.14 -9.66
CA HIS A 75 13.06 -1.03 -9.18
C HIS A 75 13.23 -1.24 -7.68
N LEU A 76 14.47 -1.13 -7.15
CA LEU A 76 14.72 -1.20 -5.72
C LEU A 76 14.19 0.02 -4.96
N ALA A 77 14.19 1.21 -5.56
CA ALA A 77 13.61 2.40 -4.95
C ALA A 77 12.10 2.24 -4.74
N HIS A 78 11.40 1.63 -5.70
CA HIS A 78 9.97 1.32 -5.59
C HIS A 78 9.68 0.41 -4.37
N SER A 79 10.33 -0.74 -4.28
CA SER A 79 10.14 -1.67 -3.16
C SER A 79 10.54 -1.06 -1.81
N SER A 80 11.65 -0.30 -1.78
CA SER A 80 12.11 0.39 -0.57
C SER A 80 11.13 1.48 -0.12
N PHE A 81 10.53 2.20 -1.07
CA PHE A 81 9.47 3.16 -0.79
C PHE A 81 8.24 2.47 -0.16
N MET A 82 7.83 1.31 -0.67
CA MET A 82 6.71 0.57 -0.08
C MET A 82 7.03 0.07 1.33
N ASN A 83 8.27 -0.31 1.62
CA ASN A 83 8.68 -0.63 2.99
C ASN A 83 8.58 0.59 3.92
N ILE A 84 8.96 1.79 3.43
CA ILE A 84 8.73 3.05 4.16
C ILE A 84 7.23 3.28 4.41
N VAL A 85 6.38 3.11 3.42
CA VAL A 85 4.93 3.33 3.52
C VAL A 85 4.32 2.43 4.60
N GLY A 86 4.63 1.12 4.58
CA GLY A 86 4.15 0.17 5.58
C GLY A 86 4.66 0.50 7.00
N THR A 87 5.95 0.80 7.12
CA THR A 87 6.58 1.15 8.40
C THR A 87 6.02 2.46 8.97
N THR A 88 5.74 3.44 8.12
CA THR A 88 5.09 4.71 8.51
C THR A 88 3.69 4.46 9.07
N GLY A 89 2.90 3.64 8.38
CA GLY A 89 1.56 3.25 8.85
C GLY A 89 1.61 2.60 10.23
N LEU A 90 2.53 1.65 10.42
CA LEU A 90 2.73 0.99 11.71
C LEU A 90 3.18 1.97 12.80
N TYR A 91 4.13 2.87 12.51
CA TYR A 91 4.61 3.87 13.47
C TYR A 91 3.46 4.72 14.01
N PHE A 92 2.65 5.30 13.12
CA PHE A 92 1.53 6.13 13.55
C PHE A 92 0.45 5.34 14.27
N PHE A 93 0.19 4.10 13.87
CA PHE A 93 -0.72 3.21 14.57
C PHE A 93 -0.26 2.94 16.01
N LEU A 94 0.99 2.52 16.21
CA LEU A 94 1.53 2.23 17.55
C LEU A 94 1.59 3.47 18.44
N LYS A 95 1.96 4.62 17.86
CA LYS A 95 1.96 5.91 18.56
C LYS A 95 0.57 6.29 19.03
N GLU A 96 -0.45 6.04 18.22
CA GLU A 96 -1.83 6.34 18.57
C GLU A 96 -2.34 5.50 19.76
N TYR A 97 -1.77 4.32 19.95
CA TYR A 97 -2.09 3.45 21.09
C TYR A 97 -1.17 3.66 22.31
N ASP A 98 -0.48 4.81 22.37
CA ASP A 98 0.31 5.27 23.50
C ASP A 98 1.44 4.31 23.92
N LEU A 99 2.00 3.55 22.97
CA LEU A 99 3.13 2.68 23.26
C LEU A 99 4.38 3.52 23.58
N LYS A 100 5.22 3.01 24.48
CA LYS A 100 6.52 3.61 24.76
C LYS A 100 7.38 3.62 23.49
N ILE A 101 8.12 4.70 23.29
CA ILE A 101 8.93 4.91 22.07
C ILE A 101 9.90 3.74 21.78
N SER A 102 10.42 3.10 22.83
CA SER A 102 11.31 1.94 22.67
C SER A 102 10.61 0.74 22.03
N TYR A 103 9.34 0.49 22.36
CA TYR A 103 8.55 -0.56 21.69
C TYR A 103 8.17 -0.17 20.28
N ILE A 104 7.83 1.11 20.04
CA ILE A 104 7.55 1.61 18.69
C ILE A 104 8.77 1.38 17.79
N VAL A 105 9.96 1.77 18.25
CA VAL A 105 11.23 1.56 17.52
C VAL A 105 11.44 0.07 17.23
N PHE A 106 11.32 -0.77 18.27
CA PHE A 106 11.53 -2.22 18.12
C PHE A 106 10.58 -2.84 17.10
N TYR A 107 9.27 -2.56 17.19
CA TYR A 107 8.29 -3.12 16.26
C TYR A 107 8.45 -2.58 14.84
N CYS A 108 8.73 -1.29 14.68
CA CYS A 108 8.96 -0.70 13.36
C CYS A 108 10.22 -1.24 12.69
N LEU A 109 11.33 -1.40 13.41
CA LEU A 109 12.55 -1.99 12.85
C LEU A 109 12.34 -3.48 12.50
N SER A 110 11.64 -4.23 13.37
CA SER A 110 11.30 -5.62 13.09
C SER A 110 10.40 -5.74 11.84
N PHE A 111 9.37 -4.90 11.73
CA PHE A 111 8.51 -4.85 10.56
C PHE A 111 9.30 -4.50 9.30
N ALA A 112 10.11 -3.44 9.34
CA ALA A 112 10.94 -3.01 8.22
C ALA A 112 11.90 -4.10 7.73
N THR A 113 12.41 -4.95 8.64
CA THR A 113 13.32 -6.06 8.32
C THR A 113 12.58 -7.26 7.72
N LEU A 114 11.38 -7.56 8.19
CA LEU A 114 10.70 -8.83 7.91
C LEU A 114 9.59 -8.73 6.88
N CYS A 115 9.04 -7.53 6.63
CA CYS A 115 7.90 -7.38 5.73
C CYS A 115 8.34 -7.43 4.27
N TYR A 116 9.08 -6.45 3.80
CA TYR A 116 9.43 -6.30 2.39
C TYR A 116 10.78 -6.92 2.00
N PRO A 117 11.84 -6.82 2.79
CA PRO A 117 13.18 -7.32 2.43
C PRO A 117 13.25 -8.80 2.06
N LEU A 118 12.27 -9.59 2.43
CA LEU A 118 12.20 -11.02 2.06
C LEU A 118 12.12 -11.21 0.55
N SER A 119 11.47 -10.32 -0.20
CA SER A 119 11.48 -10.31 -1.66
C SER A 119 12.54 -9.36 -2.23
N GLY A 120 12.80 -8.26 -1.54
CA GLY A 120 13.78 -7.22 -1.90
C GLY A 120 13.40 -6.38 -3.12
N THR A 121 12.53 -6.88 -3.99
CA THR A 121 12.03 -6.26 -5.22
C THR A 121 10.51 -6.09 -5.17
N PRO A 122 9.89 -5.23 -5.99
CA PRO A 122 8.44 -5.05 -6.00
C PRO A 122 7.69 -6.36 -6.16
N PHE A 123 6.72 -6.58 -5.27
CA PHE A 123 5.96 -7.81 -5.23
C PHE A 123 4.49 -7.53 -4.85
N ALA A 124 3.57 -7.95 -5.71
CA ALA A 124 2.17 -7.58 -5.62
C ALA A 124 1.49 -8.00 -4.30
N TYR A 125 1.81 -9.20 -3.79
CA TYR A 125 1.28 -9.67 -2.50
C TYR A 125 1.68 -8.74 -1.36
N ILE A 126 2.94 -8.30 -1.34
CA ILE A 126 3.44 -7.44 -0.26
C ILE A 126 2.81 -6.05 -0.35
N HIS A 127 2.65 -5.49 -1.55
CA HIS A 127 1.88 -4.26 -1.74
C HIS A 127 0.45 -4.40 -1.20
N ALA A 128 -0.24 -5.48 -1.59
CA ALA A 128 -1.59 -5.76 -1.12
C ALA A 128 -1.67 -5.89 0.40
N TYR A 129 -0.71 -6.56 1.04
CA TYR A 129 -0.65 -6.67 2.50
C TYR A 129 -0.36 -5.33 3.18
N ILE A 130 0.58 -4.52 2.67
CA ILE A 130 0.90 -3.20 3.23
C ILE A 130 -0.34 -2.30 3.17
N PHE A 131 -0.99 -2.19 2.02
CA PHE A 131 -2.20 -1.38 1.89
C PHE A 131 -3.34 -1.91 2.76
N SER A 132 -3.51 -3.23 2.87
CA SER A 132 -4.49 -3.85 3.76
C SER A 132 -4.21 -3.53 5.23
N LEU A 133 -2.96 -3.58 5.67
CA LEU A 133 -2.56 -3.19 7.03
C LEU A 133 -2.84 -1.70 7.28
N ILE A 134 -2.53 -0.82 6.33
CA ILE A 134 -2.84 0.61 6.44
C ILE A 134 -4.35 0.82 6.55
N ALA A 135 -5.17 0.07 5.81
CA ALA A 135 -6.63 0.14 5.93
C ALA A 135 -7.10 -0.26 7.34
N ILE A 136 -6.56 -1.37 7.88
CA ILE A 136 -6.85 -1.82 9.25
C ILE A 136 -6.42 -0.76 10.28
N PHE A 137 -5.20 -0.25 10.18
CA PHE A 137 -4.69 0.77 11.10
C PHE A 137 -5.54 2.04 11.04
N THR A 138 -5.89 2.50 9.82
CA THR A 138 -6.74 3.67 9.63
C THR A 138 -8.12 3.46 10.25
N LEU A 139 -8.73 2.28 10.06
CA LEU A 139 -10.03 1.94 10.66
C LEU A 139 -9.95 1.94 12.19
N LEU A 140 -8.95 1.29 12.77
CA LEU A 140 -8.81 1.20 14.23
C LEU A 140 -8.56 2.58 14.86
N ILE A 141 -7.76 3.43 14.21
CA ILE A 141 -7.56 4.82 14.66
C ILE A 141 -8.85 5.64 14.47
N ALA A 142 -9.59 5.44 13.36
CA ALA A 142 -10.85 6.10 13.10
C ALA A 142 -11.89 5.78 14.19
N ILE A 143 -11.95 4.52 14.63
CA ILE A 143 -12.79 4.07 15.74
C ILE A 143 -12.34 4.73 17.05
N LYS A 144 -11.04 4.65 17.39
CA LYS A 144 -10.51 5.20 18.64
C LYS A 144 -10.74 6.71 18.76
N LYS A 145 -10.47 7.45 17.69
CA LYS A 145 -10.61 8.93 17.66
C LYS A 145 -12.00 9.43 17.36
N ASN A 146 -12.91 8.59 16.93
CA ASN A 146 -14.22 9.00 16.39
C ASN A 146 -14.07 10.07 15.31
N ASN A 147 -13.08 9.91 14.41
CA ASN A 147 -12.67 10.94 13.44
C ASN A 147 -13.26 10.66 12.05
N LYS A 148 -14.13 11.55 11.58
CA LYS A 148 -14.84 11.44 10.30
C LYS A 148 -13.92 11.39 9.09
N ILE A 149 -12.79 12.14 9.11
CA ILE A 149 -11.83 12.17 8.00
C ILE A 149 -11.16 10.79 7.88
N LEU A 150 -10.80 10.18 8.99
CA LEU A 150 -10.22 8.83 8.95
C LEU A 150 -11.24 7.80 8.44
N TRP A 151 -12.51 7.90 8.83
CA TRP A 151 -13.57 7.05 8.27
C TRP A 151 -13.70 7.21 6.74
N PHE A 152 -13.59 8.43 6.24
CA PHE A 152 -13.58 8.70 4.79
C PHE A 152 -12.34 8.10 4.10
N LEU A 153 -11.19 8.07 4.77
CA LEU A 153 -9.94 7.59 4.19
C LEU A 153 -9.77 6.06 4.17
N VAL A 154 -10.48 5.31 5.02
CA VAL A 154 -10.37 3.83 5.11
C VAL A 154 -10.49 3.12 3.76
N PRO A 155 -11.42 3.46 2.85
CA PRO A 155 -11.60 2.75 1.58
C PRO A 155 -10.44 2.89 0.59
N TYR A 156 -9.64 3.96 0.67
CA TYR A 156 -8.56 4.20 -0.30
C TYR A 156 -7.44 3.15 -0.24
N PRO A 157 -6.82 2.86 0.91
CA PRO A 157 -5.84 1.78 0.97
C PRO A 157 -6.47 0.41 0.69
N CYS A 158 -7.77 0.19 0.96
CA CYS A 158 -8.47 -1.01 0.52
C CYS A 158 -8.47 -1.13 -1.01
N LEU A 159 -8.79 -0.04 -1.72
CA LEU A 159 -8.76 0.01 -3.17
C LEU A 159 -7.35 -0.26 -3.70
N PHE A 160 -6.33 0.42 -3.16
CA PHE A 160 -4.94 0.24 -3.60
C PHE A 160 -4.43 -1.19 -3.36
N GLY A 161 -4.82 -1.81 -2.24
CA GLY A 161 -4.54 -3.22 -1.98
C GLY A 161 -5.20 -4.14 -3.00
N PHE A 162 -6.47 -3.91 -3.32
CA PHE A 162 -7.21 -4.69 -4.31
C PHE A 162 -6.63 -4.53 -5.72
N LEU A 163 -6.19 -3.32 -6.08
CA LEU A 163 -5.53 -3.03 -7.34
C LEU A 163 -4.09 -3.55 -7.40
N SER A 164 -3.48 -3.87 -6.26
CA SER A 164 -2.19 -4.56 -6.22
C SER A 164 -2.37 -6.07 -6.40
N MET A 165 -3.26 -6.67 -5.60
CA MET A 165 -3.62 -8.08 -5.74
C MET A 165 -4.97 -8.37 -5.09
N GLN A 166 -5.88 -8.97 -5.87
CA GLN A 166 -7.28 -9.13 -5.49
C GLN A 166 -7.47 -10.14 -4.35
N THR A 167 -6.86 -11.31 -4.45
CA THR A 167 -7.13 -12.44 -3.54
C THR A 167 -6.86 -12.12 -2.07
N PRO A 168 -5.67 -11.67 -1.64
CA PRO A 168 -5.44 -11.40 -0.23
C PRO A 168 -6.27 -10.21 0.27
N THR A 169 -6.44 -9.19 -0.55
CA THR A 169 -7.20 -7.99 -0.16
C THR A 169 -8.68 -8.28 -0.03
N ALA A 170 -9.26 -9.16 -0.85
CA ALA A 170 -10.68 -9.53 -0.75
C ALA A 170 -11.02 -10.11 0.62
N TYR A 171 -10.18 -10.97 1.19
CA TYR A 171 -10.41 -11.50 2.55
C TYR A 171 -10.35 -10.40 3.61
N ILE A 172 -9.40 -9.48 3.49
CA ILE A 172 -9.29 -8.34 4.42
C ILE A 172 -10.49 -7.41 4.29
N LEU A 173 -10.97 -7.14 3.07
CA LEU A 173 -12.18 -6.36 2.84
C LEU A 173 -13.39 -6.94 3.55
N ILE A 174 -13.59 -8.26 3.49
CA ILE A 174 -14.69 -8.94 4.20
C ILE A 174 -14.57 -8.71 5.71
N ILE A 175 -13.37 -8.90 6.28
CA ILE A 175 -13.12 -8.69 7.70
C ILE A 175 -13.38 -7.23 8.09
N LEU A 176 -12.87 -6.27 7.31
CA LEU A 176 -13.10 -4.84 7.55
C LEU A 176 -14.58 -4.48 7.50
N LEU A 177 -15.34 -5.01 6.52
CA LEU A 177 -16.78 -4.78 6.42
C LEU A 177 -17.52 -5.32 7.64
N ILE A 178 -17.18 -6.52 8.11
CA ILE A 178 -17.76 -7.09 9.33
C ILE A 178 -17.48 -6.18 10.54
N LEU A 179 -16.23 -5.70 10.70
CA LEU A 179 -15.87 -4.79 11.79
C LEU A 179 -16.61 -3.46 11.70
N VAL A 180 -16.75 -2.90 10.50
CA VAL A 180 -17.49 -1.66 10.24
C VAL A 180 -18.97 -1.84 10.59
N ILE A 181 -19.61 -2.91 10.11
CA ILE A 181 -21.02 -3.20 10.41
C ILE A 181 -21.24 -3.40 11.91
N PHE A 182 -20.37 -4.18 12.56
CA PHE A 182 -20.45 -4.41 14.03
C PHE A 182 -20.30 -3.11 14.81
N HIS A 183 -19.33 -2.27 14.44
CA HIS A 183 -19.13 -0.97 15.10
C HIS A 183 -20.37 -0.08 14.96
N PHE A 184 -20.94 0.04 13.76
CA PHE A 184 -22.15 0.87 13.57
C PHE A 184 -23.38 0.29 14.22
N TYR A 185 -23.53 -1.02 14.28
CA TYR A 185 -24.62 -1.67 15.01
C TYR A 185 -24.56 -1.31 16.52
N LYS A 186 -23.35 -1.28 17.09
CA LYS A 186 -23.12 -0.98 18.49
C LYS A 186 -23.25 0.51 18.82
N GLU A 187 -22.56 1.36 18.07
CA GLU A 187 -22.41 2.80 18.40
C GLU A 187 -23.49 3.69 17.78
N LYS A 188 -24.22 3.18 16.77
CA LYS A 188 -25.29 3.90 16.04
C LYS A 188 -24.88 5.27 15.50
N ASN A 189 -23.58 5.49 15.23
CA ASN A 189 -23.05 6.75 14.75
C ASN A 189 -23.22 6.89 13.22
N ILE A 190 -24.39 7.41 12.80
CA ILE A 190 -24.75 7.58 11.40
C ILE A 190 -23.80 8.53 10.67
N GLN A 191 -23.18 9.51 11.34
CA GLN A 191 -22.27 10.44 10.69
C GLN A 191 -21.00 9.75 10.17
N ASN A 192 -20.36 8.93 10.99
CA ASN A 192 -19.18 8.19 10.57
C ASN A 192 -19.50 7.22 9.43
N LEU A 193 -20.67 6.58 9.46
CA LEU A 193 -21.15 5.73 8.37
C LEU A 193 -21.26 6.51 7.05
N LYS A 194 -21.84 7.71 7.07
CA LYS A 194 -21.94 8.57 5.88
C LYS A 194 -20.53 8.88 5.31
N PHE A 195 -19.57 9.25 6.15
CA PHE A 195 -18.21 9.53 5.71
C PHE A 195 -17.52 8.29 5.13
N PHE A 196 -17.71 7.11 5.73
CA PHE A 196 -17.22 5.85 5.18
C PHE A 196 -17.82 5.55 3.79
N ILE A 197 -19.14 5.70 3.64
CA ILE A 197 -19.82 5.50 2.33
C ILE A 197 -19.32 6.51 1.31
N PHE A 198 -19.17 7.80 1.68
CA PHE A 198 -18.58 8.79 0.77
C PHE A 198 -17.14 8.43 0.38
N GLY A 199 -16.35 7.89 1.31
CA GLY A 199 -15.03 7.37 1.04
C GLY A 199 -15.05 6.23 0.03
N CYS A 200 -15.99 5.27 0.16
CA CYS A 200 -16.17 4.18 -0.80
C CYS A 200 -16.53 4.70 -2.20
N ILE A 201 -17.50 5.62 -2.28
CA ILE A 201 -17.92 6.19 -3.57
C ILE A 201 -16.76 6.97 -4.21
N SER A 202 -16.11 7.84 -3.45
CA SER A 202 -15.02 8.67 -3.99
C SER A 202 -13.78 7.88 -4.38
N SER A 203 -13.44 6.80 -3.67
CA SER A 203 -12.33 5.92 -4.05
C SER A 203 -12.62 5.18 -5.36
N ILE A 204 -13.86 4.69 -5.56
CA ILE A 204 -14.30 4.07 -6.82
C ILE A 204 -14.28 5.10 -7.96
N LEU A 205 -14.82 6.30 -7.74
CA LEU A 205 -14.80 7.36 -8.75
C LEU A 205 -13.37 7.77 -9.13
N LEU A 206 -12.45 7.85 -8.16
CA LEU A 206 -11.03 8.09 -8.42
C LEU A 206 -10.44 7.00 -9.32
N PHE A 207 -10.76 5.74 -9.06
CA PHE A 207 -10.29 4.62 -9.88
C PHE A 207 -10.87 4.69 -11.30
N LEU A 208 -12.16 4.93 -11.46
CA LEU A 208 -12.78 5.09 -12.78
C LEU A 208 -12.19 6.27 -13.55
N PHE A 209 -11.93 7.38 -12.87
CA PHE A 209 -11.27 8.54 -13.45
C PHE A 209 -9.83 8.21 -13.90
N PHE A 210 -9.09 7.44 -13.10
CA PHE A 210 -7.76 6.96 -13.46
C PHE A 210 -7.81 6.08 -14.73
N LEU A 211 -8.74 5.12 -14.81
CA LEU A 211 -8.92 4.29 -16.01
C LEU A 211 -9.28 5.10 -17.24
N PHE A 212 -10.12 6.12 -17.08
CA PHE A 212 -10.47 7.04 -18.16
C PHE A 212 -9.24 7.83 -18.65
N LEU A 213 -8.43 8.38 -17.75
CA LEU A 213 -7.22 9.12 -18.12
C LEU A 213 -6.16 8.24 -18.80
N THR A 214 -5.98 7.05 -18.31
CA THR A 214 -4.98 6.10 -18.83
C THR A 214 -5.48 5.31 -20.02
N GLN A 215 -6.75 5.45 -20.41
CA GLN A 215 -7.41 4.66 -21.45
C GLN A 215 -7.29 3.14 -21.24
N THR A 216 -7.06 2.72 -20.01
CA THR A 216 -6.95 1.30 -19.66
C THR A 216 -8.31 0.63 -19.80
N PRO A 217 -8.47 -0.46 -20.57
CA PRO A 217 -9.75 -1.15 -20.71
C PRO A 217 -10.17 -1.79 -19.38
N ILE A 218 -11.49 -1.84 -19.15
CA ILE A 218 -12.09 -2.48 -17.96
C ILE A 218 -12.44 -3.93 -18.31
#